data_032f43fa07ffc5b1b99e83ee3b38b28b
#
_entry.id   032f43fa07ffc5b1b99e83ee3b38b28b
#
_cell.length_a   1.000
_cell.length_b   1.000
_cell.length_c   1.000
_cell.angle_alpha   90.00
_cell.angle_beta   90.00
_cell.angle_gamma   90.00
#
_symmetry.space_group_name_H-M   'P 1'
#
loop_
_entity.id
_entity.type
_entity.pdbx_description
1 polymer ?
#
loop_
_entity_poly.entity_id
_entity_poly.type
_entity_poly.pdbx_seq_one_letter_code
_entity_poly.pdbx_strand_id
1 'polypeptide(L)'
;MSSTTEHVRCSECREFVSDDSDSQKRSNQERVKFTSDAKSLRHSIRKLFTRSSTSGSNSVNRHENSDLETIRKWQTTKGKRALLCGVTYNKQKYKLKGTNYDVMSMQELLISRFRFPSNSIHILAEMYSYPHPTRRNIQEALKWLVKDNQPGDSLVFYFSGHGLRQPDFSEDEVDGFDETICPLDFRTAGMIVDNEINDTIVRPLKTGVKLHAIIDACHSGTILDLPNVYNPKKNVWKDNSPPSGVYKGTRGGHAISISACEDDQLAADTTAFSEQMEGAMTYTFRKALTENARVSYAGLLASMHKDILAAKKKCLSLRGMFHRQRLQEPLLSSSEIFDVNQPFML
;
A
#
# COMPACT_ATOMS: atom_id res chain seq x y z
N MET A 1 -3.22 4.71 34.68
CA MET A 1 -3.66 5.52 33.55
C MET A 1 -3.74 4.59 32.36
N SER A 2 -4.94 4.11 32.04
CA SER A 2 -5.21 3.12 30.99
C SER A 2 -5.26 3.83 29.64
N SER A 3 -4.39 3.46 28.70
CA SER A 3 -4.50 3.87 27.32
C SER A 3 -5.48 2.93 26.62
N THR A 4 -6.70 3.40 26.41
CA THR A 4 -7.67 2.77 25.52
C THR A 4 -7.22 3.01 24.09
N THR A 5 -6.71 1.99 23.43
CA THR A 5 -6.55 1.94 21.96
C THR A 5 -7.94 1.73 21.36
N GLU A 6 -8.61 2.79 20.95
CA GLU A 6 -9.81 2.70 20.13
C GLU A 6 -9.39 2.34 18.69
N HIS A 7 -9.84 1.19 18.23
CA HIS A 7 -9.72 0.77 16.83
C HIS A 7 -10.65 1.61 15.96
N VAL A 8 -10.08 2.48 15.15
CA VAL A 8 -10.84 3.32 14.21
C VAL A 8 -10.86 2.61 12.86
N ARG A 9 -12.04 2.25 12.39
CA ARG A 9 -12.29 1.60 11.10
C ARG A 9 -12.56 2.66 10.01
N CYS A 10 -12.03 2.46 8.81
CA CYS A 10 -12.35 3.29 7.65
C CYS A 10 -13.86 3.22 7.34
N SER A 11 -14.54 4.36 7.17
CA SER A 11 -15.98 4.40 6.95
C SER A 11 -16.43 3.72 5.67
N GLU A 12 -15.60 3.70 4.65
CA GLU A 12 -15.87 3.03 3.38
C GLU A 12 -15.60 1.53 3.40
N CYS A 13 -14.76 1.08 4.35
CA CYS A 13 -14.45 -0.34 4.54
C CYS A 13 -15.37 -1.02 5.58
N ARG A 14 -16.26 -0.29 6.26
CA ARG A 14 -17.16 -0.84 7.30
C ARG A 14 -18.07 -2.00 6.82
N GLU A 15 -18.39 -2.03 5.55
CA GLU A 15 -19.23 -3.11 4.99
C GLU A 15 -18.51 -4.47 4.87
N PHE A 16 -17.18 -4.50 5.12
CA PHE A 16 -16.37 -5.71 4.90
C PHE A 16 -16.02 -6.48 6.17
N VAL A 17 -16.18 -5.86 7.33
CA VAL A 17 -15.83 -6.46 8.61
C VAL A 17 -17.14 -6.74 9.37
N SER A 18 -17.47 -8.01 9.56
CA SER A 18 -18.58 -8.42 10.42
C SER A 18 -18.30 -7.95 11.85
N ASP A 19 -19.29 -7.28 12.48
CA ASP A 19 -19.21 -6.84 13.86
C ASP A 19 -19.00 -8.02 14.81
N ASP A 20 -17.79 -8.13 15.37
CA ASP A 20 -17.51 -8.89 16.58
C ASP A 20 -17.04 -7.91 17.67
N SER A 21 -17.99 -7.14 18.19
CA SER A 21 -17.76 -6.15 19.24
C SER A 21 -18.12 -6.65 20.63
N ASP A 22 -17.67 -7.86 21.05
CA ASP A 22 -17.97 -8.33 22.41
C ASP A 22 -16.95 -9.29 23.02
N SER A 23 -15.64 -8.96 23.02
CA SER A 23 -14.64 -9.82 23.67
C SER A 23 -13.47 -9.11 24.34
N GLN A 24 -13.70 -7.96 24.98
CA GLN A 24 -12.63 -7.29 25.76
C GLN A 24 -12.68 -7.55 27.26
N LYS A 25 -12.99 -8.77 27.73
CA LYS A 25 -12.80 -9.17 29.13
C LYS A 25 -12.61 -10.67 29.26
N ARG A 26 -11.43 -11.22 28.96
CA ARG A 26 -11.09 -12.57 29.43
C ARG A 26 -9.56 -12.76 29.50
N SER A 27 -9.15 -13.46 30.60
CA SER A 27 -7.77 -13.64 31.05
C SER A 27 -6.95 -14.68 30.24
N ASN A 28 -5.66 -14.75 30.48
CA ASN A 28 -4.65 -15.62 29.84
C ASN A 28 -5.01 -17.11 29.65
N GLN A 29 -6.07 -17.64 30.23
CA GLN A 29 -6.52 -19.01 30.03
C GLN A 29 -7.28 -19.20 28.69
N GLU A 30 -7.75 -18.13 28.05
CA GLU A 30 -8.47 -18.18 26.77
C GLU A 30 -7.53 -18.15 25.55
N ARG A 31 -6.26 -17.74 25.73
CA ARG A 31 -5.26 -17.77 24.66
C ARG A 31 -5.01 -19.15 24.06
N VAL A 32 -5.09 -20.21 24.88
CA VAL A 32 -4.88 -21.60 24.44
C VAL A 32 -6.09 -22.15 23.68
N LYS A 33 -7.30 -21.67 23.99
CA LYS A 33 -8.53 -22.03 23.24
C LYS A 33 -8.59 -21.33 21.88
N PHE A 34 -8.09 -20.11 21.81
CA PHE A 34 -8.13 -19.29 20.58
C PHE A 34 -7.32 -19.90 19.42
N THR A 35 -6.20 -20.59 19.70
CA THR A 35 -5.38 -21.25 18.65
C THR A 35 -6.05 -22.50 18.05
N SER A 36 -6.91 -23.20 18.81
CA SER A 36 -7.68 -24.34 18.28
C SER A 36 -8.85 -23.89 17.41
N ASP A 37 -9.48 -22.77 17.80
CA ASP A 37 -10.64 -22.21 17.09
C ASP A 37 -10.22 -21.50 15.81
N ALA A 38 -9.02 -20.88 15.76
CA ALA A 38 -8.45 -20.30 14.55
C ALA A 38 -8.18 -21.34 13.45
N LYS A 39 -7.76 -22.57 13.83
CA LYS A 39 -7.61 -23.68 12.86
C LYS A 39 -8.96 -24.18 12.34
N SER A 40 -9.99 -24.20 13.17
CA SER A 40 -11.36 -24.54 12.79
C SER A 40 -11.98 -23.45 11.91
N LEU A 41 -11.73 -22.18 12.20
CA LEU A 41 -12.18 -21.04 11.42
C LEU A 41 -11.52 -21.02 10.02
N ARG A 42 -10.22 -21.31 9.92
CA ARG A 42 -9.52 -21.52 8.61
C ARG A 42 -10.20 -22.61 7.77
N HIS A 43 -10.61 -23.70 8.38
CA HIS A 43 -11.30 -24.77 7.67
C HIS A 43 -12.71 -24.36 7.22
N SER A 44 -13.42 -23.61 8.05
CA SER A 44 -14.77 -23.12 7.76
C SER A 44 -14.76 -22.01 6.72
N ILE A 45 -13.81 -21.08 6.78
CA ILE A 45 -13.59 -20.03 5.77
C ILE A 45 -13.20 -20.68 4.43
N ARG A 46 -12.29 -21.66 4.44
CA ARG A 46 -11.94 -22.40 3.22
C ARG A 46 -13.13 -23.15 2.61
N LYS A 47 -14.06 -23.67 3.42
CA LYS A 47 -15.30 -24.29 2.94
C LYS A 47 -16.32 -23.32 2.38
N LEU A 48 -16.41 -22.10 2.91
CA LEU A 48 -17.28 -21.04 2.37
C LEU A 48 -16.81 -20.58 0.99
N PHE A 49 -15.49 -20.51 0.77
CA PHE A 49 -14.91 -20.13 -0.52
C PHE A 49 -14.96 -21.22 -1.60
N THR A 50 -15.16 -22.50 -1.23
CA THR A 50 -15.23 -23.62 -2.22
C THR A 50 -16.65 -23.89 -2.73
N ARG A 51 -17.67 -23.16 -2.28
CA ARG A 51 -19.10 -23.46 -2.61
C ARG A 51 -19.79 -22.48 -3.57
N SER A 52 -19.07 -21.52 -4.16
CA SER A 52 -19.67 -20.58 -5.12
C SER A 52 -18.89 -20.55 -6.45
N SER A 53 -18.97 -21.63 -7.20
CA SER A 53 -18.50 -21.60 -8.58
C SER A 53 -19.26 -22.59 -9.43
N THR A 54 -20.42 -22.18 -9.94
CA THR A 54 -20.98 -22.72 -11.19
C THR A 54 -21.93 -21.69 -11.81
N SER A 55 -21.56 -21.23 -12.98
CA SER A 55 -22.26 -20.48 -14.03
C SER A 55 -21.80 -19.02 -14.19
N GLY A 56 -20.84 -18.81 -15.06
CA GLY A 56 -20.32 -17.49 -15.51
C GLY A 56 -18.84 -17.50 -15.89
N SER A 57 -18.19 -18.65 -15.90
CA SER A 57 -16.73 -18.78 -15.85
C SER A 57 -15.96 -18.57 -17.16
N ASN A 58 -16.59 -18.62 -18.34
CA ASN A 58 -15.83 -18.68 -19.59
C ASN A 58 -15.33 -17.33 -20.13
N SER A 59 -15.99 -16.21 -19.84
CA SER A 59 -15.55 -14.90 -20.34
C SER A 59 -14.52 -14.23 -19.39
N VAL A 60 -14.72 -14.36 -18.08
CA VAL A 60 -13.81 -13.81 -17.05
C VAL A 60 -12.44 -14.51 -17.14
N ASN A 61 -12.43 -15.84 -17.20
CA ASN A 61 -11.18 -16.62 -17.34
C ASN A 61 -10.39 -16.30 -18.62
N ARG A 62 -11.06 -15.89 -19.70
CA ARG A 62 -10.37 -15.55 -20.96
C ARG A 62 -9.65 -14.20 -20.87
N HIS A 63 -10.24 -13.19 -20.22
CA HIS A 63 -9.60 -11.89 -20.01
C HIS A 63 -8.43 -11.98 -19.03
N GLU A 64 -8.59 -12.67 -17.91
CA GLU A 64 -7.52 -12.86 -16.93
C GLU A 64 -6.30 -13.59 -17.53
N ASN A 65 -6.51 -14.59 -18.35
CA ASN A 65 -5.41 -15.28 -19.03
C ASN A 65 -4.70 -14.37 -20.05
N SER A 66 -5.43 -13.50 -20.77
CA SER A 66 -4.87 -12.52 -21.69
C SER A 66 -4.00 -11.49 -20.97
N ASP A 67 -4.45 -11.00 -19.80
CA ASP A 67 -3.70 -10.06 -18.98
C ASP A 67 -2.39 -10.67 -18.48
N LEU A 68 -2.43 -11.91 -18.00
CA LEU A 68 -1.23 -12.63 -17.56
C LEU A 68 -0.24 -12.88 -18.68
N GLU A 69 -0.71 -13.22 -19.86
CA GLU A 69 0.16 -13.37 -21.03
C GLU A 69 0.83 -12.05 -21.40
N THR A 70 0.12 -10.93 -21.24
CA THR A 70 0.67 -9.59 -21.45
C THR A 70 1.76 -9.29 -20.44
N ILE A 71 1.52 -9.52 -19.15
CA ILE A 71 2.50 -9.27 -18.06
C ILE A 71 3.75 -10.15 -18.26
N ARG A 72 3.59 -11.40 -18.61
CA ARG A 72 4.72 -12.33 -18.85
C ARG A 72 5.61 -11.93 -20.04
N LYS A 73 5.06 -11.16 -20.99
CA LYS A 73 5.81 -10.63 -22.13
C LYS A 73 6.57 -9.35 -21.80
N TRP A 74 6.34 -8.74 -20.63
CA TRP A 74 7.07 -7.56 -20.22
C TRP A 74 8.56 -7.83 -20.13
N GLN A 75 9.34 -7.03 -20.84
CA GLN A 75 10.79 -7.16 -20.83
C GLN A 75 11.38 -6.45 -19.59
N THR A 76 12.40 -7.05 -19.02
CA THR A 76 13.18 -6.40 -17.97
C THR A 76 14.20 -5.46 -18.63
N THR A 77 14.21 -4.19 -18.20
CA THR A 77 15.19 -3.20 -18.60
C THR A 77 16.17 -2.98 -17.45
N LYS A 78 17.44 -2.72 -17.76
CA LYS A 78 18.43 -2.30 -16.77
C LYS A 78 18.18 -0.84 -16.37
N GLY A 79 18.55 -0.50 -15.15
CA GLY A 79 18.46 0.85 -14.62
C GLY A 79 17.11 1.15 -13.98
N LYS A 80 16.23 1.87 -14.66
CA LYS A 80 14.98 2.34 -14.06
C LYS A 80 13.79 1.52 -14.51
N ARG A 81 13.02 0.97 -13.55
CA ARG A 81 11.76 0.25 -13.78
C ARG A 81 10.69 0.68 -12.80
N ALA A 82 9.43 0.73 -13.25
CA ALA A 82 8.31 1.06 -12.38
C ALA A 82 7.10 0.17 -12.66
N LEU A 83 6.44 -0.24 -11.58
CA LEU A 83 5.12 -0.84 -11.58
C LEU A 83 4.14 0.13 -10.92
N LEU A 84 3.13 0.57 -11.67
CA LEU A 84 2.07 1.45 -11.19
C LEU A 84 0.75 0.68 -11.16
N CYS A 85 0.11 0.62 -10.01
CA CYS A 85 -1.11 -0.13 -9.81
C CYS A 85 -2.20 0.80 -9.28
N GLY A 86 -3.31 0.95 -10.02
CA GLY A 86 -4.48 1.71 -9.61
C GLY A 86 -5.75 0.86 -9.62
N VAL A 87 -6.40 0.73 -8.47
CA VAL A 87 -7.61 -0.08 -8.32
C VAL A 87 -8.81 0.81 -8.07
N THR A 88 -9.68 0.89 -9.07
CA THR A 88 -10.87 1.77 -9.05
C THR A 88 -12.09 1.08 -8.43
N TYR A 89 -12.16 -0.25 -8.45
CA TYR A 89 -13.30 -1.06 -8.02
C TYR A 89 -14.59 -0.67 -8.77
N ASN A 90 -14.50 -0.55 -10.09
CA ASN A 90 -15.62 -0.18 -10.93
C ASN A 90 -16.82 -1.11 -10.67
N LYS A 91 -18.05 -0.53 -10.66
CA LYS A 91 -19.31 -1.22 -10.37
C LYS A 91 -19.51 -1.65 -8.91
N GLN A 92 -18.58 -1.33 -7.99
CA GLN A 92 -18.72 -1.60 -6.56
C GLN A 92 -19.20 -0.36 -5.81
N LYS A 93 -19.85 -0.55 -4.66
CA LYS A 93 -20.30 0.55 -3.79
C LYS A 93 -19.13 1.36 -3.22
N TYR A 94 -17.98 0.71 -3.05
CA TYR A 94 -16.73 1.27 -2.55
C TYR A 94 -15.78 1.70 -3.67
N LYS A 95 -16.34 2.09 -4.82
CA LYS A 95 -15.58 2.60 -5.96
C LYS A 95 -14.78 3.84 -5.59
N LEU A 96 -13.50 3.86 -5.97
CA LEU A 96 -12.62 5.02 -5.96
C LEU A 96 -12.63 5.69 -7.33
N LYS A 97 -12.55 7.02 -7.37
CA LYS A 97 -12.64 7.77 -8.65
C LYS A 97 -11.30 8.32 -9.11
N GLY A 98 -10.36 8.56 -8.17
CA GLY A 98 -9.07 9.20 -8.41
C GLY A 98 -7.98 8.28 -8.92
N THR A 99 -8.03 6.99 -8.62
CA THR A 99 -6.92 6.04 -8.79
C THR A 99 -6.35 5.95 -10.22
N ASN A 100 -7.20 6.05 -11.24
CA ASN A 100 -6.73 6.08 -12.63
C ASN A 100 -5.94 7.36 -12.95
N TYR A 101 -6.41 8.50 -12.44
CA TYR A 101 -5.69 9.77 -12.58
C TYR A 101 -4.36 9.75 -11.82
N ASP A 102 -4.36 9.19 -10.62
CA ASP A 102 -3.17 9.02 -9.79
C ASP A 102 -2.07 8.25 -10.52
N VAL A 103 -2.42 7.10 -11.10
CA VAL A 103 -1.49 6.28 -11.88
C VAL A 103 -0.90 7.03 -13.06
N MET A 104 -1.74 7.73 -13.84
CA MET A 104 -1.27 8.48 -15.01
C MET A 104 -0.39 9.65 -14.62
N SER A 105 -0.73 10.36 -13.55
CA SER A 105 0.06 11.46 -13.04
C SER A 105 1.39 11.03 -12.43
N MET A 106 1.44 9.85 -11.80
CA MET A 106 2.70 9.23 -11.37
C MET A 106 3.57 8.80 -12.54
N GLN A 107 2.98 8.24 -13.61
CA GLN A 107 3.71 7.91 -14.83
C GLN A 107 4.37 9.16 -15.42
N GLU A 108 3.61 10.26 -15.56
CA GLU A 108 4.13 11.53 -16.05
C GLU A 108 5.29 12.05 -15.18
N LEU A 109 5.15 12.02 -13.86
CA LEU A 109 6.20 12.42 -12.92
C LEU A 109 7.47 11.59 -13.09
N LEU A 110 7.36 10.27 -13.22
CA LEU A 110 8.51 9.37 -13.40
C LEU A 110 9.23 9.65 -14.72
N ILE A 111 8.50 9.89 -15.80
CA ILE A 111 9.08 10.18 -17.11
C ILE A 111 9.72 11.58 -17.13
N SER A 112 8.95 12.60 -16.77
CA SER A 112 9.36 14.01 -16.96
C SER A 112 10.48 14.42 -16.01
N ARG A 113 10.34 14.06 -14.72
CA ARG A 113 11.28 14.48 -13.67
C ARG A 113 12.41 13.49 -13.42
N PHE A 114 12.06 12.20 -13.30
CA PHE A 114 13.01 11.17 -12.90
C PHE A 114 13.61 10.40 -14.07
N ARG A 115 13.21 10.73 -15.31
CA ARG A 115 13.80 10.16 -16.54
C ARG A 115 13.66 8.64 -16.63
N PHE A 116 12.54 8.08 -16.14
CA PHE A 116 12.21 6.69 -16.40
C PHE A 116 11.89 6.52 -17.89
N PRO A 117 12.47 5.54 -18.59
CA PRO A 117 12.04 5.20 -19.93
C PRO A 117 10.56 4.77 -19.94
N SER A 118 9.75 5.27 -20.87
CA SER A 118 8.33 4.94 -20.92
C SER A 118 8.05 3.45 -21.08
N ASN A 119 8.92 2.73 -21.77
CA ASN A 119 8.84 1.27 -21.95
C ASN A 119 9.31 0.46 -20.72
N SER A 120 9.82 1.12 -19.68
CA SER A 120 10.19 0.51 -18.41
C SER A 120 9.15 0.76 -17.30
N ILE A 121 8.03 1.40 -17.64
CA ILE A 121 6.93 1.67 -16.73
C ILE A 121 5.76 0.81 -17.16
N HIS A 122 5.34 -0.11 -16.30
CA HIS A 122 4.16 -0.93 -16.54
C HIS A 122 3.03 -0.55 -15.58
N ILE A 123 1.81 -0.63 -16.09
CA ILE A 123 0.60 -0.18 -15.41
C ILE A 123 -0.39 -1.34 -15.31
N LEU A 124 -0.96 -1.51 -14.11
CA LEU A 124 -2.16 -2.30 -13.87
C LEU A 124 -3.29 -1.34 -13.49
N ALA A 125 -4.37 -1.31 -14.26
CA ALA A 125 -5.50 -0.42 -13.98
C ALA A 125 -6.79 -0.91 -14.62
N GLU A 126 -7.93 -0.46 -14.09
CA GLU A 126 -9.24 -0.73 -14.69
C GLU A 126 -9.53 0.22 -15.86
N MET A 127 -8.59 0.34 -16.79
CA MET A 127 -8.69 1.10 -18.04
C MET A 127 -8.50 0.15 -19.23
N TYR A 128 -9.16 0.44 -20.36
CA TYR A 128 -9.26 -0.46 -21.51
C TYR A 128 -7.93 -1.03 -22.04
N SER A 129 -6.85 -0.25 -21.97
CA SER A 129 -5.56 -0.61 -22.58
C SER A 129 -4.57 -1.29 -21.59
N TYR A 130 -4.97 -1.54 -20.35
CA TYR A 130 -4.08 -2.07 -19.33
C TYR A 130 -4.61 -3.37 -18.74
N PRO A 131 -3.70 -4.29 -18.32
CA PRO A 131 -4.10 -5.45 -17.55
C PRO A 131 -4.79 -5.03 -16.25
N HIS A 132 -5.83 -5.79 -15.83
CA HIS A 132 -6.58 -5.48 -14.62
C HIS A 132 -5.75 -5.76 -13.35
N PRO A 133 -5.90 -4.97 -12.29
CA PRO A 133 -5.17 -5.12 -11.03
C PRO A 133 -5.79 -6.23 -10.16
N THR A 134 -5.93 -7.45 -10.70
CA THR A 134 -6.34 -8.63 -9.94
C THR A 134 -5.18 -9.11 -9.06
N ARG A 135 -5.49 -9.88 -8.01
CA ARG A 135 -4.48 -10.44 -7.09
C ARG A 135 -3.36 -11.15 -7.85
N ARG A 136 -3.74 -12.02 -8.79
CA ARG A 136 -2.80 -12.78 -9.61
C ARG A 136 -1.93 -11.89 -10.49
N ASN A 137 -2.52 -10.87 -11.12
CA ASN A 137 -1.80 -9.95 -12.00
C ASN A 137 -0.83 -9.06 -11.21
N ILE A 138 -1.24 -8.57 -10.02
CA ILE A 138 -0.36 -7.79 -9.15
C ILE A 138 0.83 -8.65 -8.69
N GLN A 139 0.61 -9.86 -8.22
CA GLN A 139 1.69 -10.76 -7.79
C GLN A 139 2.69 -11.06 -8.92
N GLU A 140 2.20 -11.29 -10.14
CA GLU A 140 3.08 -11.54 -11.28
C GLU A 140 3.88 -10.29 -11.69
N ALA A 141 3.23 -9.12 -11.64
CA ALA A 141 3.88 -7.83 -11.92
C ALA A 141 4.92 -7.43 -10.86
N LEU A 142 4.67 -7.73 -9.58
CA LEU A 142 5.66 -7.54 -8.50
C LEU A 142 6.91 -8.40 -8.73
N LYS A 143 6.74 -9.66 -9.15
CA LYS A 143 7.88 -10.52 -9.53
C LYS A 143 8.66 -9.95 -10.72
N TRP A 144 7.95 -9.43 -11.73
CA TRP A 144 8.60 -8.75 -12.86
C TRP A 144 9.42 -7.54 -12.41
N LEU A 145 8.93 -6.74 -11.48
CA LEU A 145 9.60 -5.53 -11.02
C LEU A 145 11.01 -5.80 -10.50
N VAL A 146 11.20 -6.91 -9.78
CA VAL A 146 12.50 -7.27 -9.18
C VAL A 146 13.27 -8.33 -9.97
N LYS A 147 12.69 -8.85 -11.06
CA LYS A 147 13.32 -9.89 -11.86
C LYS A 147 14.68 -9.41 -12.38
N ASP A 148 15.71 -10.23 -12.24
CA ASP A 148 17.07 -9.98 -12.73
C ASP A 148 17.66 -8.61 -12.30
N ASN A 149 17.27 -8.11 -11.10
CA ASN A 149 17.77 -6.85 -10.61
C ASN A 149 19.30 -6.84 -10.44
N GLN A 150 19.93 -5.71 -10.77
CA GLN A 150 21.37 -5.52 -10.80
C GLN A 150 21.79 -4.26 -10.03
N PRO A 151 23.03 -4.20 -9.51
CA PRO A 151 23.54 -2.99 -8.88
C PRO A 151 23.36 -1.76 -9.77
N GLY A 152 22.83 -0.68 -9.20
CA GLY A 152 22.48 0.56 -9.91
C GLY A 152 21.05 0.64 -10.40
N ASP A 153 20.27 -0.45 -10.31
CA ASP A 153 18.84 -0.41 -10.63
C ASP A 153 18.05 0.44 -9.61
N SER A 154 17.17 1.29 -10.14
CA SER A 154 16.18 2.05 -9.37
C SER A 154 14.77 1.55 -9.71
N LEU A 155 14.13 0.94 -8.75
CA LEU A 155 12.84 0.30 -8.88
C LEU A 155 11.76 1.13 -8.17
N VAL A 156 10.58 1.26 -8.78
CA VAL A 156 9.45 1.96 -8.16
C VAL A 156 8.23 1.05 -8.16
N PHE A 157 7.62 0.87 -6.99
CA PHE A 157 6.30 0.31 -6.82
C PHE A 157 5.35 1.41 -6.37
N TYR A 158 4.30 1.65 -7.14
CA TYR A 158 3.24 2.58 -6.78
C TYR A 158 1.90 1.84 -6.71
N PHE A 159 1.14 2.12 -5.65
CA PHE A 159 -0.21 1.57 -5.48
C PHE A 159 -1.17 2.68 -5.04
N SER A 160 -2.32 2.78 -5.70
CA SER A 160 -3.47 3.60 -5.29
C SER A 160 -4.72 2.73 -5.27
N GLY A 161 -5.34 2.59 -4.09
CA GLY A 161 -6.46 1.69 -3.88
C GLY A 161 -6.86 1.57 -2.41
N HIS A 162 -7.72 0.60 -2.08
CA HIS A 162 -8.03 0.28 -0.70
C HIS A 162 -6.91 -0.53 -0.03
N GLY A 163 -6.68 -0.23 1.23
CA GLY A 163 -5.89 -1.02 2.15
C GLY A 163 -6.74 -1.41 3.36
N LEU A 164 -6.51 -2.59 3.89
CA LEU A 164 -7.18 -3.13 5.07
C LEU A 164 -6.15 -3.76 6.01
N ARG A 165 -6.60 -4.12 7.21
CA ARG A 165 -5.83 -4.93 8.16
C ARG A 165 -6.51 -6.27 8.36
N GLN A 166 -5.73 -7.31 8.58
CA GLN A 166 -6.20 -8.59 9.05
C GLN A 166 -5.40 -9.03 10.28
N PRO A 167 -5.94 -9.91 11.15
CA PRO A 167 -5.14 -10.45 12.24
C PRO A 167 -3.88 -11.13 11.72
N ASP A 168 -2.74 -10.83 12.33
CA ASP A 168 -1.47 -11.51 12.05
C ASP A 168 -1.54 -12.96 12.53
N PHE A 169 -1.49 -13.89 11.58
CA PHE A 169 -1.47 -15.33 11.86
C PHE A 169 -0.05 -15.90 11.92
N SER A 170 0.93 -15.10 11.59
CA SER A 170 2.36 -15.47 11.55
C SER A 170 3.07 -15.11 12.88
N GLU A 171 2.41 -14.32 13.73
CA GLU A 171 2.92 -13.82 15.01
C GLU A 171 4.23 -13.01 14.84
N ASP A 172 4.33 -12.27 13.73
CA ASP A 172 5.50 -11.46 13.39
C ASP A 172 5.23 -9.94 13.36
N GLU A 173 4.00 -9.51 13.69
CA GLU A 173 3.66 -8.10 13.83
C GLU A 173 3.62 -7.63 15.28
N VAL A 174 4.12 -6.40 15.54
CA VAL A 174 4.19 -5.81 16.88
C VAL A 174 2.81 -5.51 17.44
N ASP A 175 1.87 -5.11 16.58
CA ASP A 175 0.49 -4.76 16.97
C ASP A 175 -0.50 -5.92 16.73
N GLY A 176 -0.05 -7.04 16.17
CA GLY A 176 -0.85 -8.24 15.91
C GLY A 176 -1.72 -8.17 14.65
N PHE A 177 -1.42 -7.27 13.72
CA PHE A 177 -2.16 -7.13 12.47
C PHE A 177 -1.21 -7.02 11.27
N ASP A 178 -1.50 -7.79 10.19
CA ASP A 178 -0.91 -7.62 8.88
C ASP A 178 -1.59 -6.44 8.15
N GLU A 179 -0.85 -5.54 7.55
CA GLU A 179 -1.34 -4.59 6.56
C GLU A 179 -1.56 -5.29 5.23
N THR A 180 -2.55 -4.79 4.47
CA THR A 180 -2.89 -5.41 3.19
C THR A 180 -3.22 -4.39 2.12
N ILE A 181 -2.94 -4.73 0.86
CA ILE A 181 -3.55 -4.08 -0.30
C ILE A 181 -4.70 -4.92 -0.84
N CYS A 182 -5.75 -4.25 -1.34
CA CYS A 182 -6.94 -4.87 -1.87
C CYS A 182 -6.90 -4.90 -3.41
N PRO A 183 -6.60 -6.04 -4.06
CA PRO A 183 -6.76 -6.19 -5.50
C PRO A 183 -8.22 -6.00 -5.94
N LEU A 184 -8.47 -5.87 -7.24
CA LEU A 184 -9.81 -5.74 -7.79
C LEU A 184 -10.75 -6.89 -7.37
N ASP A 185 -10.20 -8.09 -7.27
CA ASP A 185 -10.90 -9.33 -6.95
C ASP A 185 -10.70 -9.78 -5.48
N PHE A 186 -10.30 -8.89 -4.58
CA PHE A 186 -9.93 -9.23 -3.20
C PHE A 186 -11.01 -9.99 -2.43
N ARG A 187 -12.30 -9.78 -2.76
CA ARG A 187 -13.42 -10.47 -2.12
C ARG A 187 -13.47 -11.97 -2.45
N THR A 188 -12.90 -12.38 -3.55
CA THR A 188 -12.91 -13.77 -4.04
C THR A 188 -11.53 -14.41 -4.02
N ALA A 189 -10.49 -13.64 -4.35
CA ALA A 189 -9.11 -14.10 -4.41
C ALA A 189 -8.30 -13.79 -3.13
N GLY A 190 -8.85 -12.96 -2.23
CA GLY A 190 -8.16 -12.51 -1.02
C GLY A 190 -7.31 -11.26 -1.25
N MET A 191 -6.92 -10.63 -0.14
CA MET A 191 -6.01 -9.48 -0.10
C MET A 191 -4.55 -9.94 -0.27
N ILE A 192 -3.64 -9.03 -0.58
CA ILE A 192 -2.20 -9.28 -0.58
C ILE A 192 -1.64 -8.67 0.70
N VAL A 193 -1.06 -9.50 1.57
CA VAL A 193 -0.48 -9.08 2.84
C VAL A 193 0.94 -8.53 2.65
N ASP A 194 1.37 -7.68 3.55
CA ASP A 194 2.71 -7.09 3.62
C ASP A 194 3.83 -8.13 3.59
N ASN A 195 3.68 -9.24 4.29
CA ASN A 195 4.60 -10.38 4.22
C ASN A 195 4.80 -10.91 2.79
N GLU A 196 3.72 -11.07 2.01
CA GLU A 196 3.81 -11.49 0.60
C GLU A 196 4.53 -10.43 -0.24
N ILE A 197 4.29 -9.15 0.04
CA ILE A 197 4.93 -8.03 -0.67
C ILE A 197 6.41 -8.00 -0.32
N ASN A 198 6.77 -8.08 0.97
CA ASN A 198 8.16 -8.10 1.43
C ASN A 198 8.94 -9.24 0.78
N ASP A 199 8.42 -10.47 0.88
CA ASP A 199 9.07 -11.66 0.30
C ASP A 199 9.26 -11.54 -1.22
N THR A 200 8.33 -10.85 -1.91
CA THR A 200 8.35 -10.73 -3.37
C THR A 200 9.27 -9.62 -3.86
N ILE A 201 9.25 -8.42 -3.25
CA ILE A 201 9.98 -7.26 -3.81
C ILE A 201 11.03 -6.65 -2.89
N VAL A 202 11.04 -6.94 -1.59
CA VAL A 202 12.05 -6.44 -0.64
C VAL A 202 13.19 -7.44 -0.51
N ARG A 203 12.88 -8.65 -0.06
CA ARG A 203 13.88 -9.70 0.19
C ARG A 203 14.81 -9.99 -1.01
N PRO A 204 14.35 -10.00 -2.29
CA PRO A 204 15.22 -10.30 -3.43
C PRO A 204 16.17 -9.18 -3.86
N LEU A 205 16.10 -7.99 -3.25
CA LEU A 205 16.92 -6.84 -3.68
C LEU A 205 18.40 -7.10 -3.40
N LYS A 206 19.20 -7.08 -4.45
CA LYS A 206 20.65 -7.27 -4.38
C LYS A 206 21.37 -5.97 -4.01
N THR A 207 22.60 -6.10 -3.54
CA THR A 207 23.48 -4.96 -3.23
C THR A 207 23.50 -3.93 -4.35
N GLY A 208 23.32 -2.65 -3.99
CA GLY A 208 23.31 -1.54 -4.93
C GLY A 208 21.99 -1.34 -5.70
N VAL A 209 20.96 -2.14 -5.45
CA VAL A 209 19.61 -1.92 -5.98
C VAL A 209 18.81 -1.07 -4.98
N LYS A 210 18.05 -0.10 -5.48
CA LYS A 210 17.17 0.73 -4.67
C LYS A 210 15.72 0.55 -5.11
N LEU A 211 14.83 0.24 -4.17
CA LEU A 211 13.39 0.17 -4.36
C LEU A 211 12.72 1.31 -3.59
N HIS A 212 11.86 2.08 -4.27
CA HIS A 212 10.93 2.98 -3.62
C HIS A 212 9.50 2.47 -3.80
N ALA A 213 8.78 2.30 -2.70
CA ALA A 213 7.34 2.09 -2.72
C ALA A 213 6.62 3.38 -2.33
N ILE A 214 5.63 3.78 -3.11
CA ILE A 214 4.77 4.93 -2.85
C ILE A 214 3.34 4.40 -2.79
N ILE A 215 2.73 4.41 -1.60
CA ILE A 215 1.47 3.69 -1.36
C ILE A 215 0.39 4.66 -0.90
N ASP A 216 -0.60 4.90 -1.75
CA ASP A 216 -1.79 5.71 -1.45
C ASP A 216 -2.96 4.77 -1.13
N ALA A 217 -2.98 4.26 0.08
CA ALA A 217 -4.01 3.38 0.61
C ALA A 217 -4.18 3.59 2.11
N CYS A 218 -5.39 3.33 2.64
CA CYS A 218 -5.60 3.27 4.09
C CYS A 218 -4.79 2.12 4.70
N HIS A 219 -4.43 2.22 5.97
CA HIS A 219 -3.71 1.15 6.69
C HIS A 219 -2.49 0.62 5.93
N SER A 220 -1.68 1.51 5.36
CA SER A 220 -0.51 1.13 4.58
C SER A 220 0.83 1.53 5.23
N GLY A 221 0.81 1.87 6.51
CA GLY A 221 1.98 2.42 7.21
C GLY A 221 3.21 1.55 7.10
N THR A 222 3.06 0.26 7.28
CA THR A 222 4.13 -0.75 7.24
C THR A 222 3.98 -1.76 6.10
N ILE A 223 3.25 -1.42 5.04
CA ILE A 223 2.88 -2.34 3.93
C ILE A 223 4.05 -3.06 3.23
N LEU A 224 5.27 -2.64 3.40
CA LEU A 224 6.46 -3.36 2.97
C LEU A 224 7.12 -4.12 4.12
N ASP A 225 6.57 -4.03 5.33
CA ASP A 225 7.04 -4.70 6.52
C ASP A 225 8.56 -4.48 6.73
N LEU A 226 8.95 -3.18 6.72
CA LEU A 226 10.35 -2.77 6.83
C LEU A 226 10.74 -2.51 8.29
N PRO A 227 11.97 -2.90 8.69
CA PRO A 227 12.40 -2.89 10.09
C PRO A 227 12.61 -1.51 10.70
N ASN A 228 12.67 -0.44 9.91
CA ASN A 228 12.94 0.91 10.42
C ASN A 228 11.85 1.88 10.00
N VAL A 229 11.24 2.57 10.97
CA VAL A 229 10.22 3.61 10.76
C VAL A 229 10.74 4.95 11.26
N TYR A 230 10.71 5.96 10.40
CA TYR A 230 11.17 7.30 10.73
C TYR A 230 10.11 8.12 11.45
N ASN A 231 10.45 8.69 12.59
CA ASN A 231 9.61 9.63 13.33
C ASN A 231 10.04 11.08 13.02
N PRO A 232 9.30 11.82 12.18
CA PRO A 232 9.70 13.17 11.78
C PRO A 232 9.62 14.18 12.93
N LYS A 233 8.75 13.97 13.94
CA LYS A 233 8.63 14.88 15.09
C LYS A 233 9.83 14.81 16.04
N LYS A 234 10.43 13.62 16.15
CA LYS A 234 11.60 13.38 17.00
C LYS A 234 12.92 13.35 16.23
N ASN A 235 12.84 13.34 14.90
CA ASN A 235 13.98 13.19 13.99
C ASN A 235 14.83 11.95 14.29
N VAL A 236 14.17 10.81 14.52
CA VAL A 236 14.81 9.53 14.86
C VAL A 236 14.16 8.38 14.10
N TRP A 237 14.94 7.36 13.80
CA TRP A 237 14.45 6.07 13.37
C TRP A 237 14.02 5.23 14.59
N LYS A 238 12.87 4.59 14.47
CA LYS A 238 12.33 3.62 15.43
C LYS A 238 12.49 2.22 14.84
N ASP A 239 12.97 1.30 15.64
CA ASP A 239 12.98 -0.13 15.31
C ASP A 239 11.54 -0.66 15.25
N ASN A 240 11.20 -1.29 14.14
CA ASN A 240 9.93 -1.94 13.88
C ASN A 240 10.16 -3.43 13.54
N SER A 241 11.29 -3.98 13.94
CA SER A 241 11.59 -5.39 13.69
C SER A 241 10.60 -6.29 14.42
N PRO A 242 10.17 -7.41 13.80
CA PRO A 242 9.25 -8.36 14.40
C PRO A 242 9.77 -8.89 15.74
N PRO A 243 8.91 -9.06 16.75
CA PRO A 243 9.27 -9.69 18.02
C PRO A 243 9.78 -11.13 17.86
N SER A 244 9.33 -11.82 16.82
CA SER A 244 9.76 -13.18 16.45
C SER A 244 11.22 -13.25 15.97
N GLY A 245 11.85 -12.11 15.64
CA GLY A 245 13.18 -12.06 15.04
C GLY A 245 13.25 -12.50 13.59
N VAL A 246 12.12 -12.65 12.90
CA VAL A 246 12.09 -12.92 11.46
C VAL A 246 12.75 -11.77 10.70
N TYR A 247 13.64 -12.09 9.77
CA TYR A 247 14.35 -11.08 8.99
C TYR A 247 13.48 -10.50 7.89
N LYS A 248 13.21 -9.21 7.96
CA LYS A 248 12.37 -8.43 7.02
C LYS A 248 13.17 -7.51 6.07
N GLY A 249 14.48 -7.68 6.03
CA GLY A 249 15.38 -6.87 5.20
C GLY A 249 15.62 -7.45 3.81
N THR A 250 16.58 -6.85 3.12
CA THR A 250 16.97 -7.17 1.74
C THR A 250 18.20 -8.09 1.68
N ARG A 251 18.60 -8.49 0.48
CA ARG A 251 19.90 -9.16 0.21
C ARG A 251 21.00 -8.14 -0.12
N GLY A 252 21.04 -7.04 0.63
CA GLY A 252 22.02 -5.97 0.48
C GLY A 252 21.59 -4.81 -0.41
N GLY A 253 20.35 -4.83 -0.93
CA GLY A 253 19.72 -3.67 -1.56
C GLY A 253 19.06 -2.76 -0.53
N HIS A 254 18.48 -1.65 -0.98
CA HIS A 254 17.83 -0.67 -0.13
C HIS A 254 16.35 -0.50 -0.52
N ALA A 255 15.44 -0.87 0.36
CA ALA A 255 14.00 -0.65 0.21
C ALA A 255 13.55 0.54 1.06
N ILE A 256 12.78 1.44 0.47
CA ILE A 256 12.22 2.64 1.11
C ILE A 256 10.73 2.69 0.78
N SER A 257 9.88 2.89 1.78
CA SER A 257 8.45 3.09 1.59
C SER A 257 8.02 4.47 2.06
N ILE A 258 7.23 5.15 1.25
CA ILE A 258 6.48 6.36 1.62
C ILE A 258 5.01 6.01 1.45
N SER A 259 4.28 5.97 2.55
CA SER A 259 2.89 5.51 2.59
C SER A 259 1.99 6.51 3.29
N ALA A 260 0.70 6.45 3.00
CA ALA A 260 -0.32 7.10 3.79
C ALA A 260 -0.47 6.31 5.10
N CYS A 261 -0.19 6.95 6.23
CA CYS A 261 -0.37 6.34 7.53
C CYS A 261 -1.67 6.81 8.16
N GLU A 262 -2.38 5.85 8.73
CA GLU A 262 -3.54 5.94 9.61
C GLU A 262 -4.82 6.64 9.12
N ASP A 263 -5.79 5.84 9.17
CA ASP A 263 -7.20 5.89 9.51
C ASP A 263 -8.01 7.13 9.19
N ASP A 264 -9.05 6.85 8.45
CA ASP A 264 -10.29 7.57 8.29
C ASP A 264 -10.35 8.75 7.33
N GLN A 265 -10.80 8.45 6.13
CA GLN A 265 -11.72 9.30 5.35
C GLN A 265 -11.15 10.40 4.45
N LEU A 266 -9.85 10.63 4.32
CA LEU A 266 -9.33 11.57 3.33
C LEU A 266 -8.48 10.89 2.24
N ALA A 267 -8.27 9.57 2.33
CA ALA A 267 -7.54 8.82 1.31
C ALA A 267 -8.33 8.58 0.03
N ALA A 268 -9.66 8.64 0.14
CA ALA A 268 -10.52 8.46 -0.99
C ALA A 268 -10.90 9.80 -1.61
N ASP A 269 -10.61 9.96 -2.89
CA ASP A 269 -11.26 10.85 -3.83
C ASP A 269 -11.63 12.23 -3.26
N THR A 270 -10.67 13.11 -3.02
CA THR A 270 -10.99 14.46 -2.58
C THR A 270 -10.72 15.50 -3.66
N THR A 271 -11.70 16.33 -3.93
CA THR A 271 -11.54 17.59 -4.67
C THR A 271 -10.99 18.72 -3.81
N ALA A 272 -10.61 18.43 -2.53
CA ALA A 272 -10.10 19.45 -1.62
C ALA A 272 -8.74 20.02 -2.05
N PHE A 273 -7.98 19.30 -2.87
CA PHE A 273 -6.65 19.69 -3.31
C PHE A 273 -6.61 20.19 -4.76
N SER A 274 -7.44 19.66 -5.65
CA SER A 274 -7.47 20.03 -7.08
C SER A 274 -8.91 20.00 -7.60
N GLU A 275 -9.14 20.54 -8.80
CA GLU A 275 -10.42 20.44 -9.48
C GLU A 275 -10.75 19.02 -9.93
N GLN A 276 -9.74 18.14 -9.96
CA GLN A 276 -9.88 16.72 -10.28
C GLN A 276 -9.80 15.89 -9.00
N MET A 277 -10.50 14.75 -8.99
CA MET A 277 -10.39 13.79 -7.90
C MET A 277 -9.03 13.09 -7.98
N GLU A 278 -8.25 13.18 -6.92
CA GLU A 278 -6.91 12.62 -6.79
C GLU A 278 -6.71 12.13 -5.35
N GLY A 279 -5.93 11.09 -5.15
CA GLY A 279 -5.54 10.63 -3.83
C GLY A 279 -4.73 11.69 -3.09
N ALA A 280 -5.03 11.88 -1.81
CA ALA A 280 -4.41 12.96 -1.04
C ALA A 280 -2.89 12.80 -0.91
N MET A 281 -2.42 11.56 -0.72
CA MET A 281 -1.01 11.25 -0.63
C MET A 281 -0.33 11.47 -1.98
N THR A 282 -0.91 10.98 -3.08
CA THR A 282 -0.39 11.13 -4.44
C THR A 282 -0.27 12.60 -4.83
N TYR A 283 -1.32 13.38 -4.59
CA TYR A 283 -1.31 14.82 -4.85
C TYR A 283 -0.19 15.54 -4.10
N THR A 284 -0.11 15.35 -2.77
CA THR A 284 0.87 16.06 -1.94
C THR A 284 2.30 15.63 -2.24
N PHE A 285 2.52 14.35 -2.55
CA PHE A 285 3.81 13.82 -3.00
C PHE A 285 4.26 14.46 -4.31
N ARG A 286 3.39 14.46 -5.34
CA ARG A 286 3.69 15.09 -6.63
C ARG A 286 3.95 16.58 -6.49
N LYS A 287 3.10 17.30 -5.74
CA LYS A 287 3.24 18.74 -5.51
C LYS A 287 4.57 19.07 -4.86
N ALA A 288 4.94 18.39 -3.77
CA ALA A 288 6.20 18.63 -3.08
C ALA A 288 7.42 18.44 -3.99
N LEU A 289 7.37 17.43 -4.86
CA LEU A 289 8.42 17.17 -5.84
C LEU A 289 8.42 18.18 -6.98
N THR A 290 7.27 18.70 -7.41
CA THR A 290 7.20 19.69 -8.49
C THR A 290 7.66 21.06 -8.03
N GLU A 291 7.32 21.46 -6.81
CA GLU A 291 7.68 22.77 -6.25
C GLU A 291 9.17 22.86 -5.86
N ASN A 292 9.83 21.75 -5.53
CA ASN A 292 11.20 21.72 -5.05
C ASN A 292 12.09 20.81 -5.89
N ALA A 293 13.00 21.40 -6.64
CA ALA A 293 13.89 20.63 -7.52
C ALA A 293 14.83 19.66 -6.76
N ARG A 294 15.20 19.98 -5.52
CA ARG A 294 16.14 19.20 -4.68
C ARG A 294 15.58 19.01 -3.28
N VAL A 295 14.41 18.38 -3.16
CA VAL A 295 13.82 18.09 -1.86
C VAL A 295 14.54 16.86 -1.23
N SER A 296 14.80 16.92 0.07
CA SER A 296 15.26 15.76 0.85
C SER A 296 14.08 14.87 1.26
N TYR A 297 14.33 13.65 1.73
CA TYR A 297 13.26 12.79 2.27
C TYR A 297 12.52 13.49 3.43
N ALA A 298 13.25 14.09 4.37
CA ALA A 298 12.64 14.85 5.47
C ALA A 298 11.84 16.06 4.96
N GLY A 299 12.36 16.80 3.99
CA GLY A 299 11.68 17.95 3.38
C GLY A 299 10.42 17.53 2.62
N LEU A 300 10.47 16.40 1.92
CA LEU A 300 9.32 15.81 1.23
C LEU A 300 8.19 15.49 2.20
N LEU A 301 8.49 14.74 3.26
CA LEU A 301 7.50 14.42 4.31
C LEU A 301 6.91 15.65 4.97
N ALA A 302 7.75 16.65 5.30
CA ALA A 302 7.30 17.90 5.91
C ALA A 302 6.36 18.68 4.98
N SER A 303 6.67 18.75 3.67
CA SER A 303 5.81 19.39 2.68
C SER A 303 4.47 18.68 2.53
N MET A 304 4.49 17.35 2.40
CA MET A 304 3.28 16.53 2.31
C MET A 304 2.39 16.73 3.56
N HIS A 305 2.98 16.64 4.75
CA HIS A 305 2.26 16.84 6.02
C HIS A 305 1.62 18.24 6.11
N LYS A 306 2.35 19.29 5.72
CA LYS A 306 1.84 20.68 5.69
C LYS A 306 0.61 20.79 4.78
N ASP A 307 0.65 20.22 3.59
CA ASP A 307 -0.44 20.30 2.62
C ASP A 307 -1.67 19.52 3.08
N ILE A 308 -1.49 18.33 3.64
CA ILE A 308 -2.57 17.53 4.24
C ILE A 308 -3.25 18.30 5.39
N LEU A 309 -2.46 18.94 6.27
CA LEU A 309 -2.99 19.81 7.36
C LEU A 309 -3.78 21.00 6.81
N ALA A 310 -3.30 21.64 5.75
CA ALA A 310 -3.97 22.78 5.12
C ALA A 310 -5.33 22.39 4.53
N ALA A 311 -5.39 21.25 3.84
CA ALA A 311 -6.62 20.71 3.28
C ALA A 311 -7.66 20.40 4.37
N LYS A 312 -7.23 19.79 5.47
CA LYS A 312 -8.12 19.53 6.61
C LYS A 312 -8.73 20.81 7.18
N LYS A 313 -7.93 21.86 7.39
CA LYS A 313 -8.43 23.15 7.88
C LYS A 313 -9.50 23.73 6.94
N LYS A 314 -9.29 23.62 5.62
CA LYS A 314 -10.25 24.05 4.60
C LYS A 314 -11.55 23.25 4.68
N CYS A 315 -11.49 21.93 4.81
CA CYS A 315 -12.68 21.07 4.93
C CYS A 315 -13.46 21.34 6.23
N LEU A 316 -12.79 21.55 7.36
CA LEU A 316 -13.42 21.85 8.64
C LEU A 316 -14.15 23.20 8.64
N SER A 317 -13.67 24.19 7.90
CA SER A 317 -14.33 25.50 7.78
C SER A 317 -15.63 25.45 6.94
N LEU A 318 -15.78 24.47 6.05
CA LEU A 318 -16.93 24.32 5.15
C LEU A 318 -18.04 23.41 5.71
N ARG A 319 -17.75 22.55 6.67
CA ARG A 319 -18.72 21.66 7.34
C ARG A 319 -18.65 21.90 8.84
N GLY A 320 -19.51 22.81 9.33
CA GLY A 320 -19.60 23.09 10.76
C GLY A 320 -19.74 21.84 11.61
N MET A 321 -18.88 21.74 12.63
CA MET A 321 -18.99 20.88 13.81
C MET A 321 -19.53 19.46 13.57
N PHE A 322 -18.71 18.50 13.35
CA PHE A 322 -18.86 17.09 13.78
C PHE A 322 -17.87 16.24 12.98
N HIS A 323 -16.87 15.80 13.63
CA HIS A 323 -15.95 14.66 13.52
C HIS A 323 -14.48 15.10 13.65
N ARG A 324 -13.91 14.76 14.78
CA ARG A 324 -12.44 14.70 14.97
C ARG A 324 -11.91 13.52 14.13
N GLN A 325 -11.74 13.75 12.83
CA GLN A 325 -11.06 12.80 11.98
C GLN A 325 -9.55 12.90 12.21
N ARG A 326 -8.92 11.79 12.49
CA ARG A 326 -7.45 11.69 12.51
C ARG A 326 -6.94 11.92 11.10
N LEU A 327 -5.83 12.63 11.00
CA LEU A 327 -5.16 12.93 9.72
C LEU A 327 -4.33 11.74 9.30
N GLN A 328 -4.31 11.46 8.01
CA GLN A 328 -3.22 10.71 7.42
C GLN A 328 -1.91 11.48 7.62
N GLU A 329 -0.96 10.89 8.31
CA GLU A 329 0.41 11.41 8.41
C GLU A 329 1.27 10.57 7.48
N PRO A 330 1.94 11.16 6.46
CA PRO A 330 2.85 10.41 5.60
C PRO A 330 3.92 9.72 6.44
N LEU A 331 4.09 8.43 6.23
CA LEU A 331 5.08 7.62 6.91
C LEU A 331 6.24 7.29 5.98
N LEU A 332 7.44 7.28 6.53
CA LEU A 332 8.65 6.79 5.87
C LEU A 332 9.15 5.56 6.62
N SER A 333 9.27 4.45 5.92
CA SER A 333 9.94 3.27 6.44
C SER A 333 11.07 2.82 5.52
N SER A 334 12.04 2.06 6.06
CA SER A 334 13.24 1.68 5.32
C SER A 334 13.81 0.35 5.81
N SER A 335 14.44 -0.40 4.89
CA SER A 335 15.17 -1.62 5.22
C SER A 335 16.45 -1.35 6.00
N GLU A 336 17.00 -0.15 5.94
CA GLU A 336 18.19 0.28 6.66
C GLU A 336 18.08 1.75 7.07
N ILE A 337 18.76 2.14 8.15
CA ILE A 337 18.81 3.52 8.60
C ILE A 337 19.67 4.34 7.63
N PHE A 338 19.17 5.50 7.20
CA PHE A 338 19.90 6.42 6.33
C PHE A 338 19.68 7.88 6.73
N ASP A 339 20.51 8.78 6.19
CA ASP A 339 20.34 10.24 6.39
C ASP A 339 19.14 10.74 5.58
N VAL A 340 18.05 11.09 6.28
CA VAL A 340 16.82 11.62 5.66
C VAL A 340 16.98 13.01 5.04
N ASN A 341 18.10 13.71 5.31
CA ASN A 341 18.40 15.01 4.70
C ASN A 341 19.06 14.87 3.32
N GLN A 342 19.47 13.66 2.91
CA GLN A 342 19.92 13.43 1.54
C GLN A 342 18.81 13.72 0.52
N PRO A 343 19.14 14.16 -0.70
CA PRO A 343 18.16 14.41 -1.75
C PRO A 343 17.33 13.18 -2.07
N PHE A 344 16.01 13.38 -2.24
CA PHE A 344 15.10 12.35 -2.74
C PHE A 344 15.40 12.08 -4.22
N MET A 345 15.73 10.83 -4.56
CA MET A 345 16.13 10.39 -5.90
C MET A 345 15.49 9.04 -6.22
N LEU A 346 14.85 8.96 -7.40
CA LEU A 346 14.31 7.73 -8.00
C LEU A 346 15.15 7.31 -9.21
#